data_0bb34a5724d3c72970b06f7512525e32
#
_entry.id   0bb34a5724d3c72970b06f7512525e32
#
_cell.length_a   1.000
_cell.length_b   1.000
_cell.length_c   1.000
_cell.angle_alpha   90.00
_cell.angle_beta   90.00
_cell.angle_gamma   90.00
#
_symmetry.space_group_name_H-M   'P 1'
#
loop_
_entity.id
_entity.type
_entity.pdbx_description
1 polymer ?
#
loop_
_entity_poly.entity_id
_entity_poly.type
_entity_poly.pdbx_seq_one_letter_code
_entity_poly.pdbx_strand_id
1 'polypeptide(L)'
;MRILILVSAFFSLGLLSGGTEKIALFDGQSLEGWHSVGSAKWRVENGAIVGGQDGDPRKSGILMTKRLFKDFELELEFKIDEHGKYNSGVYLRHGPGEGRQRGYQVNIGRGAAEEYVGLHYKEWLDKGDEKDEIRKPLKWNHLRIRAVGAHIQVWLNGKAIVDYTDPNPQPEHVAA
;
A
#
# COMPACT_ATOMS: atom_id res chain seq x y z
N MET A 1 17.40 -3.43 -2.06
CA MET A 1 16.08 -3.16 -2.64
C MET A 1 15.74 -1.70 -2.39
N ARG A 2 15.44 -1.00 -3.42
CA ARG A 2 14.86 0.34 -3.33
C ARG A 2 13.43 0.23 -3.84
N ILE A 3 12.46 0.55 -3.00
CA ILE A 3 11.09 0.76 -3.44
C ILE A 3 10.94 2.25 -3.65
N LEU A 4 10.67 2.65 -4.88
CA LEU A 4 10.29 4.01 -5.19
C LEU A 4 8.76 4.06 -5.20
N ILE A 5 8.20 4.86 -4.32
CA ILE A 5 6.76 5.10 -4.28
C ILE A 5 6.57 6.58 -4.59
N LEU A 6 6.04 6.87 -5.75
CA LEU A 6 5.52 8.20 -6.07
C LEU A 6 4.09 8.23 -5.56
N VAL A 7 3.91 8.79 -4.39
CA VAL A 7 2.57 8.92 -3.79
C VAL A 7 1.98 10.25 -4.27
N SER A 8 1.37 10.27 -5.43
CA SER A 8 0.32 11.25 -5.69
C SER A 8 -0.98 10.66 -5.11
N ALA A 9 -1.08 10.66 -3.79
CA ALA A 9 -2.25 10.12 -3.14
C ALA A 9 -3.38 11.16 -3.18
N PHE A 10 -4.39 10.91 -3.97
CA PHE A 10 -5.64 11.62 -3.91
C PHE A 10 -6.61 10.82 -3.05
N PHE A 11 -6.99 11.35 -1.90
CA PHE A 11 -8.04 10.76 -1.08
C PHE A 11 -9.40 11.30 -1.51
N SER A 12 -10.33 10.40 -1.72
CA SER A 12 -11.74 10.69 -1.87
C SER A 12 -12.47 10.17 -0.63
N LEU A 13 -12.74 11.06 0.31
CA LEU A 13 -13.59 10.73 1.45
C LEU A 13 -15.04 10.89 1.00
N GLY A 14 -15.74 9.81 0.75
CA GLY A 14 -17.17 9.82 0.46
C GLY A 14 -17.97 10.11 1.72
N LEU A 15 -18.41 11.33 1.90
CA LEU A 15 -19.56 11.66 2.75
C LEU A 15 -20.82 11.62 1.88
N LEU A 16 -21.85 11.01 2.40
CA LEU A 16 -23.21 11.12 1.85
C LEU A 16 -23.55 12.62 1.69
N SER A 17 -23.75 13.06 0.45
CA SER A 17 -24.14 14.43 0.05
C SER A 17 -23.12 15.54 0.33
N GLY A 18 -21.97 15.51 -0.35
CA GLY A 18 -20.99 16.59 -0.37
C GLY A 18 -19.72 16.13 -1.05
N GLY A 19 -19.13 16.95 -1.88
CA GLY A 19 -17.98 16.58 -2.73
C GLY A 19 -16.86 15.86 -1.98
N THR A 20 -16.27 14.89 -2.65
CA THR A 20 -15.12 14.14 -2.14
C THR A 20 -13.92 15.05 -1.98
N GLU A 21 -13.42 15.20 -0.76
CA GLU A 21 -12.19 15.95 -0.50
C GLU A 21 -10.98 15.13 -0.97
N LYS A 22 -10.20 15.71 -1.89
CA LYS A 22 -8.92 15.11 -2.31
C LYS A 22 -7.80 15.69 -1.48
N ILE A 23 -7.04 14.83 -0.82
CA ILE A 23 -5.92 15.19 0.05
C ILE A 23 -4.64 14.61 -0.54
N ALA A 24 -3.63 15.45 -0.76
CA ALA A 24 -2.30 15.00 -1.10
C ALA A 24 -1.62 14.48 0.18
N LEU A 25 -1.24 13.20 0.20
CA LEU A 25 -0.51 12.61 1.33
C LEU A 25 1.00 12.84 1.27
N PHE A 26 1.49 13.25 0.11
CA PHE A 26 2.90 13.49 -0.12
C PHE A 26 3.07 14.71 -1.03
N ASP A 27 3.97 15.60 -0.64
CA ASP A 27 4.24 16.87 -1.32
C ASP A 27 5.36 16.78 -2.36
N GLY A 28 5.97 15.61 -2.53
CA GLY A 28 7.12 15.41 -3.39
C GLY A 28 8.46 15.85 -2.78
N GLN A 29 8.47 16.42 -1.56
CA GLN A 29 9.65 17.07 -0.98
C GLN A 29 10.03 16.53 0.39
N SER A 30 9.04 16.18 1.22
CA SER A 30 9.27 15.81 2.62
C SER A 30 8.44 14.62 3.06
N LEU A 31 8.81 14.01 4.18
CA LEU A 31 8.00 13.01 4.88
C LEU A 31 7.16 13.62 5.99
N GLU A 32 6.85 14.91 5.91
CA GLU A 32 5.90 15.53 6.83
C GLU A 32 4.54 14.83 6.74
N GLY A 33 3.89 14.63 7.88
CA GLY A 33 2.64 13.84 7.92
C GLY A 33 2.84 12.33 7.97
N TRP A 34 4.10 11.85 7.95
CA TRP A 34 4.46 10.45 8.04
C TRP A 34 5.32 10.16 9.27
N HIS A 35 5.36 8.91 9.69
CA HIS A 35 6.33 8.38 10.66
C HIS A 35 6.74 6.96 10.27
N SER A 36 7.92 6.56 10.66
CA SER A 36 8.44 5.21 10.37
C SER A 36 8.44 4.35 11.62
N VAL A 37 8.16 3.06 11.42
CA VAL A 37 8.27 2.01 12.43
C VAL A 37 9.21 0.94 11.90
N GLY A 38 10.07 0.41 12.75
CA GLY A 38 11.09 -0.58 12.38
C GLY A 38 12.41 0.05 11.95
N SER A 39 13.25 -0.72 11.27
CA SER A 39 14.63 -0.36 10.93
C SER A 39 14.87 -0.03 9.45
N ALA A 40 13.84 -0.11 8.62
CA ALA A 40 13.91 0.32 7.23
C ALA A 40 14.16 1.83 7.16
N LYS A 41 14.91 2.25 6.17
CA LYS A 41 15.20 3.66 5.94
C LYS A 41 14.29 4.23 4.88
N TRP A 42 13.72 5.38 5.18
CA TRP A 42 12.82 6.11 4.31
C TRP A 42 13.38 7.50 4.02
N ARG A 43 13.30 7.94 2.78
CA ARG A 43 13.77 9.25 2.34
C ARG A 43 13.02 9.70 1.10
N VAL A 44 13.19 10.95 0.73
CA VAL A 44 12.68 11.48 -0.53
C VAL A 44 13.85 11.59 -1.52
N GLU A 45 13.67 11.06 -2.71
CA GLU A 45 14.60 11.20 -3.83
C GLU A 45 13.80 11.45 -5.12
N ASN A 46 14.16 12.51 -5.84
CA ASN A 46 13.56 12.86 -7.14
C ASN A 46 12.02 12.92 -7.11
N GLY A 47 11.45 13.51 -6.06
CA GLY A 47 10.00 13.63 -5.91
C GLY A 47 9.29 12.33 -5.51
N ALA A 48 10.02 11.28 -5.15
CA ALA A 48 9.44 10.02 -4.72
C ALA A 48 9.88 9.63 -3.30
N ILE A 49 9.00 8.94 -2.59
CA ILE A 49 9.36 8.27 -1.34
C ILE A 49 10.17 7.02 -1.70
N VAL A 50 11.36 6.92 -1.17
CA VAL A 50 12.25 5.77 -1.36
C VAL A 50 12.40 5.06 -0.02
N GLY A 51 12.03 3.80 0.03
CA GLY A 51 12.13 2.97 1.20
C GLY A 51 12.85 1.66 0.93
N GLY A 52 13.36 1.04 1.98
CA GLY A 52 13.91 -0.29 1.87
C GLY A 52 15.01 -0.61 2.86
N GLN A 53 15.64 -1.71 2.57
CA GLN A 53 16.61 -2.35 3.45
C GLN A 53 18.05 -1.88 3.23
N ASP A 54 18.29 -1.06 2.19
CA ASP A 54 19.64 -0.60 1.80
C ASP A 54 20.69 -1.74 1.73
N GLY A 55 20.24 -2.90 1.20
CA GLY A 55 21.09 -4.09 1.07
C GLY A 55 21.17 -5.00 2.31
N ASP A 56 20.62 -4.62 3.44
CA ASP A 56 20.57 -5.47 4.63
C ASP A 56 19.18 -6.14 4.76
N PRO A 57 19.04 -7.44 4.49
CA PRO A 57 17.76 -8.15 4.52
C PRO A 57 17.12 -8.23 5.92
N ARG A 58 17.86 -7.90 6.97
CA ARG A 58 17.34 -7.88 8.34
C ARG A 58 16.60 -6.59 8.67
N LYS A 59 16.79 -5.55 7.86
CA LYS A 59 16.07 -4.28 8.05
C LYS A 59 14.71 -4.38 7.43
N SER A 60 13.68 -4.18 8.22
CA SER A 60 12.28 -4.11 7.80
C SER A 60 11.61 -2.93 8.47
N GLY A 61 10.54 -2.44 7.89
CA GLY A 61 9.80 -1.34 8.50
C GLY A 61 8.64 -0.88 7.64
N ILE A 62 7.80 -0.08 8.25
CA ILE A 62 6.60 0.48 7.67
C ILE A 62 6.71 2.00 7.74
N LEU A 63 6.33 2.69 6.68
CA LEU A 63 6.07 4.12 6.68
C LEU A 63 4.57 4.33 6.81
N MET A 64 4.16 5.02 7.87
CA MET A 64 2.75 5.20 8.21
C MET A 64 2.34 6.66 8.16
N THR A 65 1.12 6.93 7.72
CA THR A 65 0.52 8.27 7.86
C THR A 65 0.23 8.56 9.33
N LYS A 66 0.47 9.81 9.77
CA LYS A 66 0.06 10.27 11.12
C LYS A 66 -1.46 10.42 11.21
N ARG A 67 -2.11 10.77 10.10
CA ARG A 67 -3.57 10.83 10.01
C ARG A 67 -4.13 9.42 9.80
N LEU A 68 -5.21 9.11 10.50
CA LEU A 68 -5.92 7.84 10.38
C LEU A 68 -7.07 7.96 9.37
N PHE A 69 -7.32 6.88 8.65
CA PHE A 69 -8.36 6.81 7.62
C PHE A 69 -9.19 5.53 7.81
N LYS A 70 -10.49 5.67 7.80
CA LYS A 70 -11.43 4.53 7.93
C LYS A 70 -11.91 4.07 6.56
N ASP A 71 -12.70 4.90 5.91
CA ASP A 71 -13.20 4.65 4.56
C ASP A 71 -12.51 5.60 3.60
N PHE A 72 -11.88 5.07 2.56
CA PHE A 72 -11.04 5.87 1.68
C PHE A 72 -10.91 5.27 0.29
N GLU A 73 -10.48 6.11 -0.61
CA GLU A 73 -9.89 5.73 -1.89
C GLU A 73 -8.47 6.29 -1.94
N LEU A 74 -7.49 5.44 -2.24
CA LEU A 74 -6.07 5.76 -2.33
C LEU A 74 -5.59 5.51 -3.74
N GLU A 75 -4.90 6.49 -4.31
CA GLU A 75 -4.16 6.34 -5.56
C GLU A 75 -2.68 6.57 -5.31
N LEU A 76 -1.85 5.73 -5.89
CA LEU A 76 -0.41 5.87 -5.85
C LEU A 76 0.25 5.24 -7.07
N GLU A 77 1.48 5.64 -7.34
CA GLU A 77 2.36 4.93 -8.26
C GLU A 77 3.49 4.26 -7.49
N PHE A 78 3.85 3.06 -7.89
CA PHE A 78 4.99 2.35 -7.31
C PHE A 78 5.91 1.77 -8.37
N LYS A 79 7.17 1.68 -8.02
CA LYS A 79 8.20 0.99 -8.79
C LYS A 79 9.09 0.19 -7.86
N ILE A 80 9.31 -1.06 -8.18
CA ILE A 80 10.20 -1.97 -7.46
C ILE A 80 11.45 -2.16 -8.29
N ASP A 81 12.62 -2.12 -7.66
CA ASP A 81 13.88 -2.33 -8.34
C ASP A 81 14.11 -3.80 -8.75
N GLU A 82 15.13 -4.03 -9.57
CA GLU A 82 15.49 -5.35 -10.09
C GLU A 82 15.91 -6.38 -9.02
N HIS A 83 16.26 -5.89 -7.84
CA HIS A 83 16.65 -6.75 -6.72
C HIS A 83 15.48 -7.22 -5.86
N GLY A 84 14.26 -7.06 -6.33
CA GLY A 84 13.00 -7.35 -5.63
C GLY A 84 12.86 -8.75 -5.06
N LYS A 85 13.77 -9.15 -4.18
CA LYS A 85 13.71 -10.41 -3.43
C LYS A 85 12.81 -10.34 -2.19
N TYR A 86 12.17 -9.20 -1.96
CA TYR A 86 11.49 -8.93 -0.71
C TYR A 86 10.06 -8.47 -0.95
N ASN A 87 9.20 -8.95 -0.08
CA ASN A 87 7.80 -8.54 0.00
C ASN A 87 7.69 -7.03 0.28
N SER A 88 6.72 -6.41 -0.35
CA SER A 88 6.27 -5.06 -0.06
C SER A 88 4.78 -4.93 -0.29
N GLY A 89 4.16 -3.94 0.32
CA GLY A 89 2.73 -3.72 0.16
C GLY A 89 2.25 -2.43 0.80
N VAL A 90 0.97 -2.17 0.57
CA VAL A 90 0.22 -1.10 1.21
C VAL A 90 -0.67 -1.72 2.27
N TYR A 91 -0.41 -1.42 3.54
CA TYR A 91 -1.28 -1.81 4.64
C TYR A 91 -2.49 -0.89 4.72
N LEU A 92 -3.66 -1.49 4.85
CA LEU A 92 -4.93 -0.79 5.00
C LEU A 92 -5.35 -0.84 6.46
N ARG A 93 -5.63 0.35 7.05
CA ARG A 93 -6.12 0.45 8.43
C ARG A 93 -5.21 -0.24 9.45
N HIS A 94 -3.91 -0.13 9.23
CA HIS A 94 -2.94 -0.68 10.15
C HIS A 94 -2.95 0.16 11.44
N GLY A 95 -3.44 -0.42 12.52
CA GLY A 95 -3.55 0.25 13.80
C GLY A 95 -2.18 0.64 14.40
N PRO A 96 -2.14 1.56 15.35
CA PRO A 96 -0.91 1.95 16.04
C PRO A 96 -0.30 0.74 16.76
N GLY A 97 1.00 0.55 16.59
CA GLY A 97 1.77 -0.51 17.24
C GLY A 97 2.87 -1.08 16.38
N GLU A 98 3.92 -1.56 17.03
CA GLU A 98 5.09 -2.06 16.34
C GLU A 98 4.85 -3.44 15.68
N GLY A 99 5.20 -3.54 14.41
CA GLY A 99 5.88 -4.70 13.86
C GLY A 99 5.06 -5.86 13.35
N ARG A 100 3.73 -5.92 13.39
CA ARG A 100 2.98 -7.03 12.75
C ARG A 100 1.77 -6.53 11.99
N GLN A 101 1.52 -7.19 10.85
CA GLN A 101 0.33 -6.98 10.07
C GLN A 101 -0.93 -7.10 10.95
N ARG A 102 -1.65 -6.00 11.11
CA ARG A 102 -2.89 -5.93 11.88
C ARG A 102 -4.10 -5.62 11.02
N GLY A 103 -3.91 -5.50 9.73
CA GLY A 103 -4.94 -5.21 8.75
C GLY A 103 -4.61 -5.87 7.42
N TYR A 104 -5.43 -5.59 6.44
CA TYR A 104 -5.20 -6.09 5.10
C TYR A 104 -3.95 -5.47 4.48
N GLN A 105 -3.29 -6.23 3.64
CA GLN A 105 -2.18 -5.77 2.80
C GLN A 105 -2.54 -5.94 1.33
N VAL A 106 -2.53 -4.86 0.59
CA VAL A 106 -2.41 -4.96 -0.86
C VAL A 106 -0.94 -5.18 -1.15
N ASN A 107 -0.59 -6.42 -1.47
CA ASN A 107 0.79 -6.78 -1.80
C ASN A 107 1.18 -6.16 -3.14
N ILE A 108 2.37 -5.59 -3.25
CA ILE A 108 2.89 -4.96 -4.47
C ILE A 108 4.26 -5.51 -4.89
N GLY A 109 4.91 -6.23 -3.99
CA GLY A 109 6.23 -6.77 -4.20
C GLY A 109 6.17 -8.17 -4.78
N ARG A 110 7.12 -8.48 -5.65
CA ARG A 110 7.45 -9.83 -5.99
C ARG A 110 8.70 -10.22 -5.23
N GLY A 111 8.50 -11.00 -4.18
CA GLY A 111 9.60 -11.58 -3.42
C GLY A 111 10.19 -12.81 -4.11
N ALA A 112 11.18 -13.43 -3.44
CA ALA A 112 11.71 -14.73 -3.83
C ALA A 112 10.66 -15.86 -3.74
N ALA A 113 9.47 -15.59 -3.24
CA ALA A 113 8.42 -16.53 -2.90
C ALA A 113 7.20 -16.48 -3.86
N GLU A 114 7.38 -16.06 -5.09
CA GLU A 114 6.29 -15.99 -6.09
C GLU A 114 5.12 -15.08 -5.68
N GLU A 115 5.43 -13.98 -5.02
CA GLU A 115 4.42 -13.02 -4.61
C GLU A 115 3.98 -12.11 -5.76
N TYR A 116 2.71 -11.80 -5.81
CA TYR A 116 2.04 -11.03 -6.86
C TYR A 116 1.23 -9.86 -6.26
N VAL A 117 0.61 -9.05 -7.09
CA VAL A 117 -0.27 -7.97 -6.62
C VAL A 117 -1.64 -8.54 -6.32
N GLY A 118 -2.02 -8.56 -5.06
CA GLY A 118 -3.27 -9.13 -4.58
C GLY A 118 -3.56 -8.71 -3.14
N LEU A 119 -4.64 -9.20 -2.58
CA LEU A 119 -5.07 -8.91 -1.22
C LEU A 119 -4.68 -10.04 -0.27
N HIS A 120 -4.00 -9.70 0.81
CA HIS A 120 -3.45 -10.64 1.78
C HIS A 120 -3.79 -10.22 3.22
N TYR A 121 -4.16 -11.19 4.05
CA TYR A 121 -4.19 -11.08 5.51
C TYR A 121 -4.02 -12.46 6.11
N LYS A 122 -2.85 -12.77 6.70
CA LYS A 122 -2.43 -14.10 7.14
C LYS A 122 -2.37 -15.14 5.99
N GLU A 123 -3.27 -15.04 5.04
CA GLU A 123 -3.36 -15.85 3.82
C GLU A 123 -3.80 -14.97 2.64
N TRP A 124 -3.75 -15.50 1.43
CA TRP A 124 -4.29 -14.82 0.27
C TRP A 124 -5.81 -14.82 0.30
N LEU A 125 -6.40 -13.63 0.45
CA LEU A 125 -7.86 -13.43 0.41
C LEU A 125 -8.36 -13.32 -1.03
N ASP A 126 -7.56 -12.66 -1.86
CA ASP A 126 -7.77 -12.56 -3.30
C ASP A 126 -6.41 -12.47 -3.99
N LYS A 127 -6.17 -13.36 -4.91
CA LYS A 127 -4.88 -13.47 -5.58
C LYS A 127 -4.61 -12.39 -6.62
N GLY A 128 -5.65 -11.65 -7.03
CA GLY A 128 -5.48 -10.50 -7.91
C GLY A 128 -4.75 -10.82 -9.23
N ASP A 129 -3.57 -10.22 -9.42
CA ASP A 129 -2.71 -10.46 -10.59
C ASP A 129 -1.77 -11.66 -10.36
N GLU A 130 -2.33 -12.83 -9.99
CA GLU A 130 -1.56 -14.06 -9.68
C GLU A 130 -0.59 -14.47 -10.80
N LYS A 131 -0.97 -14.22 -12.05
CA LYS A 131 -0.13 -14.54 -13.20
C LYS A 131 0.93 -13.48 -13.51
N ASP A 132 0.93 -12.35 -12.78
CA ASP A 132 1.84 -11.22 -12.98
C ASP A 132 1.81 -10.67 -14.43
N GLU A 133 0.60 -10.61 -15.02
CA GLU A 133 0.40 -10.18 -16.41
C GLU A 133 0.13 -8.68 -16.54
N ILE A 134 -0.30 -8.03 -15.45
CA ILE A 134 -0.72 -6.62 -15.45
C ILE A 134 0.38 -5.71 -14.90
N ARG A 135 1.09 -6.16 -13.91
CA ARG A 135 2.21 -5.45 -13.31
C ARG A 135 3.34 -5.29 -14.33
N LYS A 136 3.93 -4.11 -14.40
CA LYS A 136 5.06 -3.80 -15.28
C LYS A 136 6.35 -3.86 -14.46
N PRO A 137 7.17 -4.90 -14.58
CA PRO A 137 8.45 -4.99 -13.87
C PRO A 137 9.35 -3.79 -14.16
N LEU A 138 10.04 -3.28 -13.13
CA LEU A 138 11.01 -2.17 -13.21
C LEU A 138 10.45 -0.85 -13.76
N LYS A 139 9.15 -0.75 -13.93
CA LYS A 139 8.45 0.46 -14.38
C LYS A 139 7.50 0.96 -13.30
N TRP A 140 7.06 2.20 -13.46
CA TRP A 140 5.99 2.74 -12.64
C TRP A 140 4.68 2.00 -12.93
N ASN A 141 4.00 1.64 -11.86
CA ASN A 141 2.69 1.00 -11.87
C ASN A 141 1.73 1.87 -11.08
N HIS A 142 0.56 2.12 -11.64
CA HIS A 142 -0.50 2.82 -10.97
C HIS A 142 -1.35 1.84 -10.16
N LEU A 143 -1.55 2.13 -8.89
CA LEU A 143 -2.37 1.37 -7.97
C LEU A 143 -3.48 2.27 -7.42
N ARG A 144 -4.71 1.81 -7.52
CA ARG A 144 -5.86 2.42 -6.88
C ARG A 144 -6.50 1.41 -5.95
N ILE A 145 -6.78 1.83 -4.72
CA ILE A 145 -7.37 1.00 -3.67
C ILE A 145 -8.58 1.74 -3.13
N ARG A 146 -9.71 1.07 -3.06
CA ARG A 146 -10.91 1.57 -2.38
C ARG A 146 -11.24 0.65 -1.24
N ALA A 147 -11.36 1.19 -0.02
CA ALA A 147 -11.71 0.46 1.19
C ALA A 147 -12.87 1.17 1.88
N VAL A 148 -14.06 0.55 1.87
CA VAL A 148 -15.29 1.08 2.49
C VAL A 148 -15.94 -0.03 3.30
N GLY A 149 -16.05 0.18 4.62
CA GLY A 149 -16.45 -0.88 5.52
C GLY A 149 -15.57 -2.12 5.32
N ALA A 150 -16.17 -3.27 5.13
CA ALA A 150 -15.48 -4.54 4.88
C ALA A 150 -15.15 -4.79 3.40
N HIS A 151 -15.56 -3.89 2.49
CA HIS A 151 -15.38 -4.06 1.05
C HIS A 151 -14.08 -3.40 0.59
N ILE A 152 -13.23 -4.17 -0.07
CA ILE A 152 -11.93 -3.75 -0.60
C ILE A 152 -11.87 -4.05 -2.08
N GLN A 153 -11.56 -3.03 -2.86
CA GLN A 153 -11.39 -3.13 -4.30
C GLN A 153 -10.01 -2.59 -4.68
N VAL A 154 -9.34 -3.26 -5.62
CA VAL A 154 -8.02 -2.86 -6.08
C VAL A 154 -7.96 -2.86 -7.61
N TRP A 155 -7.38 -1.79 -8.17
CA TRP A 155 -7.07 -1.67 -9.59
C TRP A 155 -5.57 -1.50 -9.77
N LEU A 156 -5.00 -2.28 -10.67
CA LEU A 156 -3.61 -2.21 -11.08
C LEU A 156 -3.53 -1.79 -12.55
N ASN A 157 -2.85 -0.69 -12.84
CA ASN A 157 -2.73 -0.14 -14.20
C ASN A 157 -4.08 0.01 -14.92
N GLY A 158 -5.13 0.40 -14.16
CA GLY A 158 -6.48 0.61 -14.66
C GLY A 158 -7.34 -0.66 -14.76
N LYS A 159 -6.80 -1.85 -14.51
CA LYS A 159 -7.56 -3.11 -14.50
C LYS A 159 -7.96 -3.46 -13.07
N ALA A 160 -9.24 -3.77 -12.84
CA ALA A 160 -9.70 -4.32 -11.56
C ALA A 160 -9.09 -5.71 -11.36
N ILE A 161 -8.47 -5.92 -10.20
CA ILE A 161 -7.78 -7.17 -9.86
C ILE A 161 -8.27 -7.78 -8.55
N VAL A 162 -8.92 -6.98 -7.69
CA VAL A 162 -9.50 -7.45 -6.43
C VAL A 162 -10.88 -6.82 -6.26
N ASP A 163 -11.84 -7.64 -5.89
CA ASP A 163 -13.17 -7.22 -5.42
C ASP A 163 -13.59 -8.16 -4.29
N TYR A 164 -13.23 -7.79 -3.06
CA TYR A 164 -13.36 -8.66 -1.91
C TYR A 164 -14.17 -7.99 -0.81
N THR A 165 -15.14 -8.71 -0.27
CA THR A 165 -15.86 -8.32 0.95
C THR A 165 -15.58 -9.34 2.04
N ASP A 166 -14.98 -8.91 3.15
CA ASP A 166 -14.73 -9.80 4.28
C ASP A 166 -16.07 -10.20 4.92
N PRO A 167 -16.38 -11.50 4.96
CA PRO A 167 -17.64 -11.97 5.55
C PRO A 167 -17.67 -11.85 7.08
N ASN A 168 -16.49 -11.75 7.72
CA ASN A 168 -16.37 -11.70 9.20
C ASN A 168 -15.27 -10.70 9.61
N PRO A 169 -15.44 -9.40 9.29
CA PRO A 169 -14.39 -8.42 9.56
C PRO A 169 -14.20 -8.26 11.07
N GLN A 170 -12.96 -8.33 11.50
CA GLN A 170 -12.62 -7.95 12.87
C GLN A 170 -12.79 -6.44 13.04
N PRO A 171 -13.16 -5.95 14.25
CA PRO A 171 -13.35 -4.51 14.48
C PRO A 171 -12.16 -3.66 14.00
N GLU A 172 -10.93 -4.11 14.23
CA GLU A 172 -9.71 -3.43 13.81
C GLU A 172 -9.53 -3.38 12.28
N HIS A 173 -10.16 -4.28 11.53
CA HIS A 173 -10.07 -4.30 10.07
C HIS A 173 -10.95 -3.26 9.38
N VAL A 174 -11.92 -2.72 10.10
CA VAL A 174 -12.85 -1.69 9.59
C VAL A 174 -12.75 -0.36 10.35
N ALA A 175 -11.94 -0.32 11.40
CA ALA A 175 -11.60 0.91 12.11
C ALA A 175 -10.53 1.73 11.38
N ALA A 176 -10.38 2.96 11.78
CA ALA A 176 -9.31 3.83 11.27
C ALA A 176 -7.98 3.51 11.98
#